data_4ace22d97d77422499c506ed5a13d066
#
_entry.id   4ace22d97d77422499c506ed5a13d066
#
_cell.length_a   1.000
_cell.length_b   1.000
_cell.length_c   1.000
_cell.angle_alpha   90.00
_cell.angle_beta   90.00
_cell.angle_gamma   90.00
#
_symmetry.space_group_name_H-M   'P 1'
#
loop_
_entity.id
_entity.type
_entity.pdbx_description
1 polymer ?
#
loop_
_entity_poly.entity_id
_entity_poly.type
_entity_poly.pdbx_seq_one_letter_code
_entity_poly.pdbx_strand_id
1 'polypeptide(L)'
;DPANMQRRLYHENSYSFHYSLKDEQGHIYTKNMIVFLIDQRLNKVGMARADITDYVREQRALLNTLAYTFEQLSIINLVTKEFTMYTRKSVLQNLSPYKCADFNRALHKLSLPYTKLAADETAAEKFSLPVILSRLAEKPQGYEFTLPYLANDGSEKNKQINVLWGDEGHHTICLVRCDVTDIISAEKNSRSVLQNALDLAQEANRAKTDFLSAMSHDIRTPMNAIIGMTDLALDDLDNRQHLSEYLDIIKSSSSHLLTLINDILDMSRIEKGKLKLARTSFNLSVEIDR
;
A
#
# COMPACT_ATOMS: atom_id res chain seq x y z
N ASP A 1 1.91 -10.10 -49.41
CA ASP A 1 2.80 -10.25 -50.58
C ASP A 1 2.84 -11.74 -50.98
N PRO A 2 2.39 -12.13 -52.23
CA PRO A 2 2.35 -13.53 -52.72
C PRO A 2 3.72 -14.21 -52.69
N ALA A 3 4.77 -13.49 -52.99
CA ALA A 3 6.15 -14.04 -53.00
C ALA A 3 6.62 -14.45 -51.62
N ASN A 4 6.22 -13.71 -50.58
CA ASN A 4 6.54 -14.02 -49.19
C ASN A 4 5.72 -15.22 -48.67
N MET A 5 4.48 -15.35 -49.16
CA MET A 5 3.60 -16.48 -48.88
C MET A 5 4.16 -17.79 -49.48
N GLN A 6 4.59 -17.74 -50.73
CA GLN A 6 5.16 -18.88 -51.44
C GLN A 6 6.49 -19.35 -50.76
N ARG A 7 7.33 -18.40 -50.35
CA ARG A 7 8.57 -18.68 -49.66
C ARG A 7 8.35 -19.35 -48.29
N ARG A 8 7.35 -18.92 -47.54
CA ARG A 8 6.98 -19.54 -46.23
C ARG A 8 6.43 -20.96 -46.41
N LEU A 9 5.58 -21.17 -47.40
CA LEU A 9 5.02 -22.48 -47.73
C LEU A 9 6.10 -23.52 -48.04
N TYR A 10 7.13 -23.13 -48.77
CA TYR A 10 8.22 -24.03 -49.13
C TYR A 10 9.21 -24.31 -47.96
N HIS A 11 9.33 -23.40 -46.99
CA HIS A 11 10.21 -23.58 -45.85
C HIS A 11 9.53 -24.22 -44.64
N GLU A 12 8.25 -23.89 -44.38
CA GLU A 12 7.52 -24.26 -43.16
C GLU A 12 6.43 -25.30 -43.42
N ASN A 13 6.23 -25.77 -44.67
CA ASN A 13 5.18 -26.67 -45.13
C ASN A 13 3.76 -26.20 -44.88
N SER A 14 3.55 -25.19 -44.06
CA SER A 14 2.25 -24.54 -43.81
C SER A 14 2.43 -23.15 -43.23
N TYR A 15 1.43 -22.30 -43.45
CA TYR A 15 1.30 -21.04 -42.71
C TYR A 15 -0.17 -20.75 -42.42
N SER A 16 -0.44 -19.99 -41.39
CA SER A 16 -1.77 -19.55 -41.04
C SER A 16 -1.87 -18.02 -40.92
N PHE A 17 -3.06 -17.51 -41.20
CA PHE A 17 -3.37 -16.08 -40.99
C PHE A 17 -4.83 -15.91 -40.61
N HIS A 18 -5.10 -14.87 -39.83
CA HIS A 18 -6.45 -14.47 -39.45
C HIS A 18 -6.93 -13.35 -40.38
N TYR A 19 -8.20 -13.39 -40.76
CA TYR A 19 -8.86 -12.32 -41.46
C TYR A 19 -10.30 -12.15 -40.97
N SER A 20 -10.81 -10.94 -41.06
CA SER A 20 -12.17 -10.63 -40.62
C SER A 20 -13.05 -10.35 -41.83
N LEU A 21 -14.26 -10.89 -41.82
CA LEU A 21 -15.32 -10.65 -42.78
C LEU A 21 -16.46 -9.92 -42.09
N LYS A 22 -17.14 -9.04 -42.83
CA LYS A 22 -18.35 -8.38 -42.39
C LYS A 22 -19.51 -8.85 -43.23
N ASP A 23 -20.59 -9.29 -42.60
CA ASP A 23 -21.81 -9.67 -43.31
C ASP A 23 -22.64 -8.44 -43.71
N GLU A 24 -23.74 -8.69 -44.40
CA GLU A 24 -24.68 -7.66 -44.87
C GLU A 24 -25.38 -6.94 -43.70
N GLN A 25 -25.46 -7.57 -42.54
CA GLN A 25 -26.03 -7.02 -41.30
C GLN A 25 -25.01 -6.27 -40.43
N GLY A 26 -23.73 -6.27 -40.86
CA GLY A 26 -22.65 -5.58 -40.17
C GLY A 26 -21.92 -6.40 -39.12
N HIS A 27 -22.25 -7.66 -38.91
CA HIS A 27 -21.54 -8.54 -37.99
C HIS A 27 -20.17 -8.91 -38.52
N ILE A 28 -19.20 -8.93 -37.61
CA ILE A 28 -17.81 -9.26 -37.92
C ILE A 28 -17.51 -10.69 -37.48
N TYR A 29 -17.07 -11.49 -38.46
CA TYR A 29 -16.61 -12.87 -38.25
C TYR A 29 -15.10 -12.94 -38.46
N THR A 30 -14.39 -13.56 -37.52
CA THR A 30 -12.95 -13.80 -37.65
C THR A 30 -12.70 -15.24 -38.06
N LYS A 31 -11.98 -15.41 -39.14
CA LYS A 31 -11.63 -16.74 -39.67
C LYS A 31 -10.12 -16.93 -39.59
N ASN A 32 -9.73 -18.15 -39.25
CA ASN A 32 -8.34 -18.62 -39.41
C ASN A 32 -8.24 -19.41 -40.70
N MET A 33 -7.34 -19.00 -41.58
CA MET A 33 -6.98 -19.71 -42.79
C MET A 33 -5.65 -20.40 -42.59
N ILE A 34 -5.61 -21.69 -42.81
CA ILE A 34 -4.40 -22.48 -42.82
C ILE A 34 -4.13 -22.91 -44.22
N VAL A 35 -2.97 -22.58 -44.76
CA VAL A 35 -2.51 -23.01 -46.07
C VAL A 35 -1.37 -23.98 -45.88
N PHE A 36 -1.46 -25.16 -46.46
CA PHE A 36 -0.45 -26.21 -46.30
C PHE A 36 -0.10 -26.85 -47.64
N LEU A 37 1.12 -27.30 -47.76
CA LEU A 37 1.64 -27.91 -48.95
C LEU A 37 1.22 -29.39 -48.98
N ILE A 38 0.50 -29.82 -50.04
CA ILE A 38 0.11 -31.22 -50.25
C ILE A 38 1.15 -31.94 -51.07
N ASP A 39 1.59 -31.31 -52.16
CA ASP A 39 2.58 -31.89 -53.07
C ASP A 39 3.48 -30.77 -53.65
N GLN A 40 4.75 -30.81 -53.29
CA GLN A 40 5.70 -29.82 -53.74
C GLN A 40 6.02 -29.90 -55.23
N ARG A 41 6.01 -31.11 -55.81
CA ARG A 41 6.33 -31.34 -57.23
C ARG A 41 5.23 -30.84 -58.14
N LEU A 42 3.99 -30.97 -57.68
CA LEU A 42 2.79 -30.56 -58.43
C LEU A 42 2.28 -29.17 -58.04
N ASN A 43 2.97 -28.45 -57.18
CA ASN A 43 2.54 -27.16 -56.59
C ASN A 43 1.11 -27.21 -56.01
N LYS A 44 0.71 -28.36 -55.48
CA LYS A 44 -0.60 -28.54 -54.88
C LYS A 44 -0.60 -28.04 -53.44
N VAL A 45 -1.52 -27.12 -53.12
CA VAL A 45 -1.73 -26.59 -51.81
C VAL A 45 -3.14 -26.92 -51.34
N GLY A 46 -3.26 -27.22 -50.04
CA GLY A 46 -4.55 -27.35 -49.36
C GLY A 46 -4.82 -26.10 -48.55
N MET A 47 -6.11 -25.77 -48.43
CA MET A 47 -6.55 -24.67 -47.56
C MET A 47 -7.64 -25.19 -46.61
N ALA A 48 -7.46 -24.93 -45.34
CA ALA A 48 -8.45 -25.16 -44.29
C ALA A 48 -8.89 -23.82 -43.67
N ARG A 49 -10.17 -23.70 -43.42
CA ARG A 49 -10.74 -22.50 -42.79
C ARG A 49 -11.52 -22.88 -41.54
N ALA A 50 -11.22 -22.24 -40.44
CA ALA A 50 -11.95 -22.38 -39.19
C ALA A 50 -12.59 -21.04 -38.78
N ASP A 51 -13.77 -21.08 -38.19
CA ASP A 51 -14.38 -19.94 -37.52
C ASP A 51 -13.76 -19.83 -36.12
N ILE A 52 -13.15 -18.72 -35.84
CA ILE A 52 -12.55 -18.45 -34.54
C ILE A 52 -13.16 -17.19 -33.87
N THR A 53 -14.35 -16.80 -34.35
CA THR A 53 -15.01 -15.56 -33.90
C THR A 53 -15.23 -15.54 -32.39
N ASP A 54 -15.80 -16.61 -31.84
CA ASP A 54 -16.09 -16.68 -30.41
C ASP A 54 -14.82 -16.75 -29.59
N TYR A 55 -13.83 -17.51 -30.03
CA TYR A 55 -12.51 -17.55 -29.37
C TYR A 55 -11.87 -16.14 -29.31
N VAL A 56 -11.90 -15.40 -30.42
CA VAL A 56 -11.34 -14.04 -30.46
C VAL A 56 -12.15 -13.08 -29.58
N ARG A 57 -13.49 -13.24 -29.54
CA ARG A 57 -14.35 -12.44 -28.62
C ARG A 57 -14.05 -12.70 -27.16
N GLU A 58 -13.91 -13.97 -26.76
CA GLU A 58 -13.57 -14.33 -25.37
C GLU A 58 -12.20 -13.81 -24.97
N GLN A 59 -11.19 -14.02 -25.81
CA GLN A 59 -9.84 -13.47 -25.59
C GLN A 59 -9.89 -11.96 -25.42
N ARG A 60 -10.70 -11.29 -26.23
CA ARG A 60 -10.87 -9.84 -26.17
C ARG A 60 -11.58 -9.39 -24.91
N ALA A 61 -12.63 -10.09 -24.50
CA ALA A 61 -13.35 -9.79 -23.27
C ALA A 61 -12.44 -9.91 -22.05
N LEU A 62 -11.62 -10.96 -21.98
CA LEU A 62 -10.62 -11.15 -20.94
C LEU A 62 -9.59 -10.00 -20.90
N LEU A 63 -9.01 -9.65 -22.04
CA LEU A 63 -8.05 -8.54 -22.13
C LEU A 63 -8.69 -7.21 -21.72
N ASN A 64 -9.93 -6.93 -22.15
CA ASN A 64 -10.64 -5.71 -21.76
C ASN A 64 -10.89 -5.65 -20.26
N THR A 65 -11.29 -6.76 -19.63
CA THR A 65 -11.49 -6.83 -18.19
C THR A 65 -10.17 -6.60 -17.44
N LEU A 66 -9.11 -7.26 -17.86
CA LEU A 66 -7.78 -7.09 -17.28
C LEU A 66 -7.20 -5.68 -17.49
N ALA A 67 -7.57 -4.99 -18.57
CA ALA A 67 -7.09 -3.64 -18.86
C ALA A 67 -7.47 -2.59 -17.79
N TYR A 68 -8.45 -2.87 -16.95
CA TYR A 68 -8.77 -2.02 -15.79
C TYR A 68 -7.79 -2.18 -14.63
N THR A 69 -7.09 -3.32 -14.55
CA THR A 69 -6.18 -3.64 -13.44
C THR A 69 -4.72 -3.30 -13.74
N PHE A 70 -4.32 -3.17 -15.01
CA PHE A 70 -2.95 -2.85 -15.40
C PHE A 70 -2.86 -1.59 -16.27
N GLU A 71 -1.70 -0.97 -16.28
CA GLU A 71 -1.36 0.07 -17.25
C GLU A 71 -0.71 -0.50 -18.49
N GLN A 72 0.10 -1.55 -18.30
CA GLN A 72 0.88 -2.18 -19.35
C GLN A 72 1.07 -3.66 -19.05
N LEU A 73 0.87 -4.49 -20.07
CA LEU A 73 1.20 -5.91 -20.08
C LEU A 73 2.23 -6.15 -21.18
N SER A 74 3.38 -6.68 -20.81
CA SER A 74 4.43 -7.06 -21.75
C SER A 74 4.61 -8.57 -21.73
N ILE A 75 4.67 -9.19 -22.89
CA ILE A 75 4.82 -10.61 -23.09
C ILE A 75 6.11 -10.87 -23.86
N ILE A 76 6.97 -11.71 -23.32
CA ILE A 76 8.22 -12.16 -23.93
C ILE A 76 8.06 -13.63 -24.28
N ASN A 77 8.12 -13.97 -25.54
CA ASN A 77 8.17 -15.35 -26.00
C ASN A 77 9.65 -15.75 -26.17
N LEU A 78 10.09 -16.72 -25.37
CA LEU A 78 11.49 -17.16 -25.34
C LEU A 78 11.85 -18.03 -26.56
N VAL A 79 10.87 -18.68 -27.17
CA VAL A 79 11.06 -19.54 -28.34
C VAL A 79 11.17 -18.71 -29.62
N THR A 80 10.21 -17.82 -29.85
CA THR A 80 10.16 -16.96 -31.06
C THR A 80 11.03 -15.72 -30.91
N LYS A 81 11.52 -15.40 -29.68
CA LYS A 81 12.24 -14.18 -29.32
C LYS A 81 11.46 -12.90 -29.58
N GLU A 82 10.12 -13.01 -29.65
CA GLU A 82 9.22 -11.89 -29.87
C GLU A 82 8.81 -11.24 -28.55
N PHE A 83 8.84 -9.91 -28.53
CA PHE A 83 8.29 -9.08 -27.45
C PHE A 83 6.99 -8.44 -27.92
N THR A 84 5.92 -8.60 -27.15
CA THR A 84 4.62 -7.97 -27.42
C THR A 84 4.19 -7.15 -26.21
N MET A 85 3.77 -5.90 -26.44
CA MET A 85 3.35 -4.99 -25.38
C MET A 85 1.93 -4.47 -25.64
N TYR A 86 1.09 -4.63 -24.65
CA TYR A 86 -0.25 -4.06 -24.57
C TYR A 86 -0.26 -2.93 -23.55
N THR A 87 -0.83 -1.80 -23.92
CA THR A 87 -1.14 -0.73 -22.95
C THR A 87 -2.64 -0.74 -22.69
N ARG A 88 -3.09 -0.23 -21.54
CA ARG A 88 -4.52 -0.06 -21.25
C ARG A 88 -5.24 0.62 -22.42
N LYS A 89 -4.65 1.71 -22.94
CA LYS A 89 -5.21 2.43 -24.09
C LYS A 89 -5.30 1.57 -25.35
N SER A 90 -4.25 0.79 -25.66
CA SER A 90 -4.29 -0.07 -26.85
C SER A 90 -5.34 -1.16 -26.76
N VAL A 91 -5.55 -1.73 -25.57
CA VAL A 91 -6.58 -2.74 -25.34
C VAL A 91 -7.98 -2.13 -25.47
N LEU A 92 -8.27 -1.07 -24.74
CA LEU A 92 -9.63 -0.47 -24.70
C LEU A 92 -10.03 0.17 -26.04
N GLN A 93 -9.09 0.72 -26.79
CA GLN A 93 -9.35 1.36 -28.10
C GLN A 93 -9.17 0.41 -29.28
N ASN A 94 -8.96 -0.89 -29.04
CA ASN A 94 -8.74 -1.88 -30.08
C ASN A 94 -7.57 -1.57 -31.03
N LEU A 95 -6.49 -1.01 -30.50
CA LEU A 95 -5.28 -0.76 -31.26
C LEU A 95 -4.38 -1.99 -31.26
N SER A 96 -3.57 -2.13 -32.31
CA SER A 96 -2.57 -3.20 -32.37
C SER A 96 -1.54 -3.05 -31.26
N PRO A 97 -1.11 -4.17 -30.63
CA PRO A 97 -0.03 -4.13 -29.66
C PRO A 97 1.29 -3.73 -30.32
N TYR A 98 2.20 -3.14 -29.53
CA TYR A 98 3.57 -2.95 -29.98
C TYR A 98 4.27 -4.29 -30.01
N LYS A 99 4.96 -4.61 -31.10
CA LYS A 99 5.76 -5.82 -31.28
C LYS A 99 7.19 -5.49 -31.65
N CYS A 100 8.12 -6.28 -31.13
CA CYS A 100 9.56 -6.15 -31.38
C CYS A 100 10.19 -7.54 -31.42
N ALA A 101 11.02 -7.80 -32.43
CA ALA A 101 11.75 -9.05 -32.56
C ALA A 101 12.99 -9.14 -31.64
N ASP A 102 13.41 -8.02 -31.06
CA ASP A 102 14.53 -7.95 -30.11
C ASP A 102 14.00 -7.55 -28.74
N PHE A 103 13.79 -8.55 -27.89
CA PHE A 103 13.27 -8.34 -26.54
C PHE A 103 14.29 -7.65 -25.61
N ASN A 104 15.59 -7.83 -25.81
CA ASN A 104 16.62 -7.14 -25.01
C ASN A 104 16.54 -5.63 -25.23
N ARG A 105 16.43 -5.21 -26.48
CA ARG A 105 16.23 -3.81 -26.85
C ARG A 105 14.90 -3.26 -26.29
N ALA A 106 13.84 -4.06 -26.33
CA ALA A 106 12.54 -3.69 -25.78
C ALA A 106 12.58 -3.53 -24.26
N LEU A 107 13.21 -4.47 -23.54
CA LEU A 107 13.38 -4.41 -22.09
C LEU A 107 14.25 -3.22 -21.66
N HIS A 108 15.35 -2.96 -22.36
CA HIS A 108 16.16 -1.77 -22.11
C HIS A 108 15.33 -0.49 -22.29
N LYS A 109 14.55 -0.39 -23.35
CA LYS A 109 13.65 0.76 -23.57
C LYS A 109 12.60 0.90 -22.46
N LEU A 110 12.09 -0.20 -21.93
CA LEU A 110 11.14 -0.22 -20.80
C LEU A 110 11.77 0.27 -19.49
N SER A 111 13.08 0.00 -19.27
CA SER A 111 13.76 0.39 -18.05
C SER A 111 14.09 1.90 -17.98
N LEU A 112 14.27 2.57 -19.13
CA LEU A 112 14.71 3.97 -19.21
C LEU A 112 13.93 4.97 -18.34
N PRO A 113 12.57 4.92 -18.24
CA PRO A 113 11.84 5.86 -17.39
C PRO A 113 12.12 5.70 -15.89
N TYR A 114 12.58 4.52 -15.47
CA TYR A 114 12.90 4.21 -14.07
C TYR A 114 14.32 4.63 -13.71
N THR A 115 15.26 4.52 -14.65
CA THR A 115 16.67 4.87 -14.44
C THR A 115 16.89 6.39 -14.34
N LYS A 116 15.95 7.20 -14.81
CA LYS A 116 16.05 8.68 -14.76
C LYS A 116 15.88 9.25 -13.36
N LEU A 117 15.12 8.58 -12.49
CA LEU A 117 14.86 9.01 -11.10
C LEU A 117 15.81 8.38 -10.09
N ALA A 118 16.12 7.12 -10.29
CA ALA A 118 17.12 6.44 -9.51
C ALA A 118 18.46 6.61 -10.25
N ALA A 119 19.40 7.28 -9.64
CA ALA A 119 20.82 7.19 -10.02
C ALA A 119 21.34 5.74 -9.87
N ASP A 120 20.44 4.77 -9.88
CA ASP A 120 20.61 3.40 -9.47
C ASP A 120 20.62 2.52 -10.71
N GLU A 121 21.81 2.08 -11.13
CA GLU A 121 22.01 1.09 -12.19
C GLU A 121 21.16 -0.18 -11.95
N THR A 122 20.76 -0.42 -10.71
CA THR A 122 19.93 -1.58 -10.28
C THR A 122 18.54 -1.61 -10.93
N ALA A 123 17.99 -0.46 -11.36
CA ALA A 123 16.70 -0.45 -12.05
C ALA A 123 16.77 -1.11 -13.43
N ALA A 124 17.84 -0.86 -14.18
CA ALA A 124 18.07 -1.47 -15.50
C ALA A 124 18.31 -2.98 -15.37
N GLU A 125 19.04 -3.42 -14.34
CA GLU A 125 19.32 -4.83 -14.08
C GLU A 125 18.04 -5.63 -13.80
N LYS A 126 17.08 -5.06 -13.07
CA LYS A 126 15.79 -5.72 -12.77
C LYS A 126 14.99 -6.07 -14.03
N PHE A 127 15.19 -5.34 -15.13
CA PHE A 127 14.58 -5.62 -16.43
C PHE A 127 15.47 -6.48 -17.35
N SER A 128 16.65 -6.92 -16.93
CA SER A 128 17.49 -7.81 -17.73
C SER A 128 16.93 -9.24 -17.74
N LEU A 129 16.94 -9.88 -18.90
CA LEU A 129 16.39 -11.23 -19.03
C LEU A 129 17.10 -12.25 -18.13
N PRO A 130 18.44 -12.25 -17.97
CA PRO A 130 19.11 -13.18 -17.05
C PRO A 130 18.64 -13.04 -15.61
N VAL A 131 18.44 -11.81 -15.12
CA VAL A 131 17.93 -11.55 -13.75
C VAL A 131 16.49 -11.98 -13.61
N ILE A 132 15.64 -11.72 -14.62
CA ILE A 132 14.25 -12.17 -14.64
C ILE A 132 14.18 -13.70 -14.55
N LEU A 133 14.95 -14.41 -15.36
CA LEU A 133 14.97 -15.87 -15.37
C LEU A 133 15.50 -16.45 -14.07
N SER A 134 16.58 -15.90 -13.50
CA SER A 134 17.11 -16.34 -12.21
C SER A 134 16.07 -16.20 -11.09
N ARG A 135 15.38 -15.06 -11.02
CA ARG A 135 14.34 -14.84 -10.00
C ARG A 135 13.11 -15.72 -10.19
N LEU A 136 12.71 -15.98 -11.44
CA LEU A 136 11.60 -16.89 -11.71
C LEU A 136 11.97 -18.35 -11.41
N ALA A 137 13.25 -18.72 -11.52
CA ALA A 137 13.73 -20.04 -11.07
C ALA A 137 13.65 -20.20 -9.54
N GLU A 138 13.96 -19.13 -8.79
CA GLU A 138 13.83 -19.09 -7.32
C GLU A 138 12.36 -19.01 -6.86
N LYS A 139 11.52 -18.30 -7.62
CA LYS A 139 10.11 -18.07 -7.32
C LYS A 139 9.23 -18.43 -8.52
N PRO A 140 8.93 -19.71 -8.74
CA PRO A 140 8.19 -20.16 -9.93
C PRO A 140 6.76 -19.60 -10.05
N GLN A 141 6.14 -19.20 -8.93
CA GLN A 141 4.81 -18.57 -8.92
C GLN A 141 4.84 -17.10 -9.36
N GLY A 142 6.03 -16.54 -9.57
CA GLY A 142 6.23 -15.13 -9.90
C GLY A 142 6.76 -14.31 -8.74
N TYR A 143 7.15 -13.09 -9.06
CA TYR A 143 7.63 -12.11 -8.08
C TYR A 143 7.23 -10.70 -8.52
N GLU A 144 7.33 -9.77 -7.57
CA GLU A 144 7.03 -8.36 -7.81
C GLU A 144 8.16 -7.46 -7.32
N PHE A 145 8.22 -6.27 -7.88
CA PHE A 145 9.06 -5.20 -7.39
C PHE A 145 8.45 -3.84 -7.72
N THR A 146 8.71 -2.85 -6.87
CA THR A 146 8.25 -1.47 -7.06
C THR A 146 9.44 -0.58 -7.37
N LEU A 147 9.26 0.34 -8.33
CA LEU A 147 10.24 1.33 -8.71
C LEU A 147 9.60 2.71 -8.85
N PRO A 148 10.32 3.77 -8.49
CA PRO A 148 9.93 5.12 -8.84
C PRO A 148 9.96 5.31 -10.36
N TYR A 149 9.00 6.07 -10.89
CA TYR A 149 8.80 6.30 -12.31
C TYR A 149 8.57 7.79 -12.56
N LEU A 150 9.36 8.37 -13.44
CA LEU A 150 9.16 9.74 -13.89
C LEU A 150 8.16 9.77 -15.05
N ALA A 151 6.97 10.33 -14.79
CA ALA A 151 5.96 10.47 -15.82
C ALA A 151 6.33 11.61 -16.82
N ASN A 152 5.66 11.62 -17.98
CA ASN A 152 5.95 12.64 -19.02
C ASN A 152 5.59 14.07 -18.59
N ASP A 153 4.71 14.23 -17.60
CA ASP A 153 4.34 15.50 -16.99
C ASP A 153 5.31 15.97 -15.88
N GLY A 154 6.39 15.20 -15.65
CA GLY A 154 7.37 15.47 -14.60
C GLY A 154 6.97 15.00 -13.22
N SER A 155 5.80 14.39 -13.03
CA SER A 155 5.39 13.85 -11.74
C SER A 155 6.10 12.52 -11.44
N GLU A 156 6.47 12.35 -10.16
CA GLU A 156 6.98 11.08 -9.66
C GLU A 156 5.83 10.15 -9.30
N LYS A 157 5.89 8.93 -9.80
CA LYS A 157 4.93 7.86 -9.55
C LYS A 157 5.63 6.60 -9.08
N ASN A 158 4.90 5.74 -8.42
CA ASN A 158 5.39 4.43 -8.05
C ASN A 158 4.72 3.37 -8.92
N LYS A 159 5.53 2.58 -9.61
CA LYS A 159 5.06 1.51 -10.47
C LYS A 159 5.46 0.15 -9.91
N GLN A 160 4.49 -0.70 -9.70
CA GLN A 160 4.69 -2.10 -9.35
C GLN A 160 4.75 -2.91 -10.63
N ILE A 161 5.76 -3.76 -10.74
CA ILE A 161 5.96 -4.69 -11.84
C ILE A 161 5.84 -6.11 -11.28
N ASN A 162 4.83 -6.84 -11.73
CA ASN A 162 4.66 -8.26 -11.45
C ASN A 162 5.23 -9.05 -12.60
N VAL A 163 6.11 -10.02 -12.31
CA VAL A 163 6.78 -10.89 -13.28
C VAL A 163 6.36 -12.33 -13.01
N LEU A 164 5.84 -13.00 -14.03
CA LEU A 164 5.33 -14.36 -13.91
C LEU A 164 5.53 -15.14 -15.21
N TRP A 165 5.47 -16.48 -15.12
CA TRP A 165 5.39 -17.32 -16.30
C TRP A 165 4.01 -17.16 -16.96
N GLY A 166 3.99 -17.05 -18.28
CA GLY A 166 2.76 -16.90 -19.05
C GLY A 166 2.16 -18.23 -19.52
N ASP A 167 2.91 -19.32 -19.39
CA ASP A 167 2.51 -20.68 -19.76
C ASP A 167 3.21 -21.72 -18.87
N GLU A 168 2.59 -22.90 -18.74
CA GLU A 168 3.12 -24.03 -17.95
C GLU A 168 4.47 -24.57 -18.48
N GLY A 169 4.71 -24.42 -19.78
CA GLY A 169 5.95 -24.84 -20.43
C GLY A 169 7.14 -23.90 -20.21
N HIS A 170 6.92 -22.76 -19.51
CA HIS A 170 7.95 -21.75 -19.25
C HIS A 170 8.57 -21.14 -20.52
N HIS A 171 7.78 -21.11 -21.60
CA HIS A 171 8.23 -20.51 -22.86
C HIS A 171 7.90 -19.01 -22.96
N THR A 172 7.04 -18.53 -22.07
CA THR A 172 6.53 -17.17 -22.11
C THR A 172 6.65 -16.50 -20.74
N ILE A 173 7.15 -15.26 -20.72
CA ILE A 173 7.22 -14.42 -19.51
C ILE A 173 6.27 -13.25 -19.67
N CYS A 174 5.49 -12.96 -18.64
CA CYS A 174 4.61 -11.81 -18.55
C CYS A 174 5.14 -10.80 -17.53
N LEU A 175 5.20 -9.52 -17.93
CA LEU A 175 5.47 -8.39 -17.04
C LEU A 175 4.22 -7.51 -17.00
N VAL A 176 3.60 -7.40 -15.83
CA VAL A 176 2.39 -6.60 -15.61
C VAL A 176 2.75 -5.38 -14.80
N ARG A 177 2.52 -4.19 -15.35
CA ARG A 177 2.78 -2.91 -14.67
C ARG A 177 1.49 -2.28 -14.18
N CYS A 178 1.47 -1.92 -12.90
CA CYS A 178 0.38 -1.21 -12.24
C CYS A 178 0.89 0.10 -11.62
N ASP A 179 0.03 1.12 -11.59
CA ASP A 179 0.27 2.32 -10.79
C ASP A 179 -0.16 2.06 -9.35
N VAL A 180 0.76 2.20 -8.42
CA VAL A 180 0.53 1.99 -6.98
C VAL A 180 0.78 3.27 -6.17
N THR A 181 0.90 4.41 -6.85
CA THR A 181 1.22 5.71 -6.23
C THR A 181 0.22 6.07 -5.14
N ASP A 182 -1.07 5.99 -5.43
CA ASP A 182 -2.13 6.33 -4.49
C ASP A 182 -2.17 5.36 -3.30
N ILE A 183 -1.93 4.07 -3.55
CA ILE A 183 -1.90 3.04 -2.50
C ILE A 183 -0.75 3.30 -1.54
N ILE A 184 0.47 3.54 -2.06
CA ILE A 184 1.65 3.82 -1.24
C ILE A 184 1.48 5.14 -0.47
N SER A 185 0.90 6.16 -1.12
CA SER A 185 0.65 7.45 -0.47
C SER A 185 -0.37 7.33 0.65
N ALA A 186 -1.45 6.60 0.43
CA ALA A 186 -2.48 6.34 1.43
C ALA A 186 -1.93 5.53 2.62
N GLU A 187 -1.13 4.51 2.35
CA GLU A 187 -0.46 3.72 3.40
C GLU A 187 0.49 4.57 4.24
N LYS A 188 1.33 5.40 3.59
CA LYS A 188 2.26 6.30 4.28
C LYS A 188 1.52 7.30 5.16
N ASN A 189 0.43 7.88 4.65
CA ASN A 189 -0.40 8.82 5.41
C ASN A 189 -1.06 8.12 6.61
N SER A 190 -1.64 6.94 6.40
CA SER A 190 -2.26 6.15 7.48
C SER A 190 -1.26 5.80 8.57
N ARG A 191 -0.05 5.38 8.18
CA ARG A 191 1.04 5.08 9.13
C ARG A 191 1.46 6.30 9.93
N SER A 192 1.57 7.47 9.28
CA SER A 192 1.90 8.74 9.96
C SER A 192 0.84 9.14 10.97
N VAL A 193 -0.44 9.05 10.61
CA VAL A 193 -1.56 9.35 11.51
C VAL A 193 -1.55 8.41 12.72
N LEU A 194 -1.34 7.11 12.49
CA LEU A 194 -1.28 6.12 13.56
C LEU A 194 -0.10 6.37 14.50
N GLN A 195 1.07 6.70 13.96
CA GLN A 195 2.23 7.03 14.78
C GLN A 195 1.98 8.26 15.66
N ASN A 196 1.43 9.34 15.10
CA ASN A 196 1.09 10.53 15.86
C ASN A 196 0.06 10.25 16.97
N ALA A 197 -0.95 9.43 16.68
CA ALA A 197 -1.93 9.02 17.69
C ALA A 197 -1.30 8.20 18.82
N LEU A 198 -0.36 7.32 18.48
CA LEU A 198 0.38 6.52 19.46
C LEU A 198 1.26 7.43 20.37
N ASP A 199 1.97 8.38 19.77
CA ASP A 199 2.84 9.30 20.51
C ASP A 199 2.01 10.15 21.48
N LEU A 200 0.88 10.69 21.05
CA LEU A 200 -0.05 11.44 21.91
C LEU A 200 -0.60 10.58 23.05
N ALA A 201 -0.99 9.32 22.76
CA ALA A 201 -1.48 8.40 23.78
C ALA A 201 -0.40 8.07 24.81
N GLN A 202 0.84 7.88 24.38
CA GLN A 202 1.97 7.64 25.28
C GLN A 202 2.29 8.85 26.16
N GLU A 203 2.25 10.06 25.60
CA GLU A 203 2.46 11.31 26.35
C GLU A 203 1.37 11.48 27.41
N ALA A 204 0.10 11.30 27.04
CA ALA A 204 -1.02 11.36 27.97
C ALA A 204 -0.89 10.30 29.09
N ASN A 205 -0.44 9.10 28.78
CA ASN A 205 -0.26 8.04 29.78
C ASN A 205 0.92 8.34 30.73
N ARG A 206 2.02 8.93 30.23
CA ARG A 206 3.13 9.39 31.06
C ARG A 206 2.66 10.49 32.01
N ALA A 207 2.02 11.53 31.49
CA ALA A 207 1.47 12.62 32.31
C ALA A 207 0.54 12.11 33.41
N LYS A 208 -0.32 11.12 33.08
CA LYS A 208 -1.19 10.48 34.07
C LYS A 208 -0.40 9.74 35.16
N THR A 209 0.67 9.02 34.78
CA THR A 209 1.52 8.29 35.72
C THR A 209 2.26 9.24 36.64
N ASP A 210 2.84 10.31 36.10
CA ASP A 210 3.54 11.32 36.84
C ASP A 210 2.61 12.05 37.82
N PHE A 211 1.38 12.38 37.37
CA PHE A 211 0.34 12.96 38.22
C PHE A 211 0.00 12.05 39.39
N LEU A 212 -0.24 10.75 39.16
CA LEU A 212 -0.57 9.79 40.22
C LEU A 212 0.59 9.63 41.20
N SER A 213 1.81 9.65 40.74
CA SER A 213 3.02 9.58 41.59
C SER A 213 3.14 10.81 42.49
N ALA A 214 2.98 12.01 41.93
CA ALA A 214 2.99 13.26 42.71
C ALA A 214 1.86 13.27 43.75
N MET A 215 0.64 12.93 43.33
CA MET A 215 -0.51 12.86 44.26
C MET A 215 -0.29 11.86 45.41
N SER A 216 0.34 10.71 45.12
CA SER A 216 0.67 9.72 46.16
C SER A 216 1.66 10.25 47.18
N HIS A 217 2.64 11.04 46.72
CA HIS A 217 3.61 11.70 47.62
C HIS A 217 2.94 12.78 48.49
N ASP A 218 2.12 13.64 47.88
CA ASP A 218 1.44 14.75 48.56
C ASP A 218 0.38 14.30 49.55
N ILE A 219 -0.26 13.15 49.32
CA ILE A 219 -1.14 12.50 50.29
C ILE A 219 -0.35 11.86 51.44
N ARG A 220 0.80 11.23 51.17
CA ARG A 220 1.58 10.51 52.17
C ARG A 220 2.17 11.46 53.24
N THR A 221 2.57 12.65 52.85
CA THR A 221 3.21 13.63 53.76
C THR A 221 2.29 14.02 54.92
N PRO A 222 1.09 14.56 54.71
CA PRO A 222 0.17 14.88 55.81
C PRO A 222 -0.31 13.65 56.56
N MET A 223 -0.49 12.49 55.89
CA MET A 223 -0.81 11.24 56.59
C MET A 223 0.25 10.82 57.59
N ASN A 224 1.52 10.86 57.19
CA ASN A 224 2.63 10.51 58.10
C ASN A 224 2.72 11.50 59.27
N ALA A 225 2.44 12.81 59.04
CA ALA A 225 2.39 13.80 60.10
C ALA A 225 1.25 13.50 61.10
N ILE A 226 0.06 13.15 60.60
CA ILE A 226 -1.09 12.76 61.45
C ILE A 226 -0.72 11.54 62.30
N ILE A 227 -0.18 10.48 61.69
CA ILE A 227 0.19 9.24 62.38
C ILE A 227 1.25 9.53 63.44
N GLY A 228 2.35 10.17 63.03
CA GLY A 228 3.46 10.45 63.95
C GLY A 228 3.07 11.36 65.13
N MET A 229 2.26 12.40 64.89
CA MET A 229 1.75 13.24 65.98
C MET A 229 0.76 12.54 66.88
N THR A 230 -0.03 11.61 66.31
CA THR A 230 -0.92 10.78 67.10
C THR A 230 -0.14 9.85 68.02
N ASP A 231 0.92 9.20 67.56
CA ASP A 231 1.77 8.33 68.34
C ASP A 231 2.45 9.13 69.50
N LEU A 232 3.00 10.31 69.16
CA LEU A 232 3.62 11.22 70.19
C LEU A 232 2.57 11.69 71.22
N ALA A 233 1.35 11.99 70.80
CA ALA A 233 0.28 12.40 71.68
C ALA A 233 -0.13 11.26 72.65
N LEU A 234 -0.09 10.00 72.22
CA LEU A 234 -0.36 8.83 73.07
C LEU A 234 0.75 8.53 74.04
N ASP A 235 1.99 8.82 73.69
CA ASP A 235 3.18 8.60 74.55
C ASP A 235 3.36 9.70 75.63
N ASP A 236 2.80 10.92 75.41
CA ASP A 236 3.01 12.09 76.29
C ASP A 236 1.64 12.67 76.75
N LEU A 237 0.74 11.82 77.17
CA LEU A 237 -0.60 12.21 77.66
C LEU A 237 -0.65 13.15 78.83
N ASP A 238 0.36 13.12 79.70
CA ASP A 238 0.42 13.92 80.93
C ASP A 238 0.89 15.37 80.65
N ASN A 239 1.49 15.66 79.51
CA ASN A 239 1.95 16.96 79.13
C ASN A 239 0.97 17.76 78.30
N ARG A 240 0.11 18.51 78.97
CA ARG A 240 -0.96 19.29 78.28
C ARG A 240 -0.47 20.24 77.21
N GLN A 241 0.74 20.81 77.34
CA GLN A 241 1.25 21.73 76.33
C GLN A 241 1.65 21.02 75.09
N HIS A 242 2.42 19.95 75.14
CA HIS A 242 2.81 19.15 74.00
C HIS A 242 1.58 18.50 73.36
N LEU A 243 0.65 18.04 74.17
CA LEU A 243 -0.64 17.47 73.61
C LEU A 243 -1.41 18.47 72.75
N SER A 244 -1.49 19.74 73.19
CA SER A 244 -2.13 20.80 72.41
C SER A 244 -1.39 21.05 71.06
N GLU A 245 -0.05 21.09 71.08
CA GLU A 245 0.75 21.27 69.86
C GLU A 245 0.59 20.12 68.88
N TYR A 246 0.59 18.86 69.35
CA TYR A 246 0.35 17.67 68.53
C TYR A 246 -1.03 17.68 67.88
N LEU A 247 -2.08 18.03 68.65
CA LEU A 247 -3.45 18.12 68.15
C LEU A 247 -3.62 19.23 67.09
N ASP A 248 -2.91 20.36 67.23
CA ASP A 248 -2.94 21.43 66.23
C ASP A 248 -2.27 21.03 64.93
N ILE A 249 -1.17 20.26 65.00
CA ILE A 249 -0.52 19.71 63.78
C ILE A 249 -1.39 18.66 63.12
N ILE A 250 -2.05 17.76 63.88
CA ILE A 250 -2.99 16.77 63.36
C ILE A 250 -4.15 17.47 62.63
N LYS A 251 -4.74 18.49 63.26
CA LYS A 251 -5.86 19.27 62.68
C LYS A 251 -5.45 19.97 61.41
N SER A 252 -4.29 20.62 61.37
CA SER A 252 -3.74 21.32 60.19
C SER A 252 -3.47 20.35 59.06
N SER A 253 -2.79 19.20 59.34
CA SER A 253 -2.48 18.17 58.34
C SER A 253 -3.74 17.51 57.80
N SER A 254 -4.76 17.27 58.64
CA SER A 254 -6.05 16.74 58.22
C SER A 254 -6.80 17.70 57.30
N SER A 255 -6.80 19.01 57.60
CA SER A 255 -7.41 20.04 56.77
C SER A 255 -6.70 20.13 55.41
N HIS A 256 -5.39 20.07 55.39
CA HIS A 256 -4.60 20.05 54.15
C HIS A 256 -4.91 18.79 53.29
N LEU A 257 -4.98 17.62 53.91
CA LEU A 257 -5.34 16.39 53.22
C LEU A 257 -6.75 16.47 52.60
N LEU A 258 -7.73 17.04 53.29
CA LEU A 258 -9.07 17.23 52.81
C LEU A 258 -9.11 18.16 51.57
N THR A 259 -8.31 19.21 51.57
CA THR A 259 -8.15 20.11 50.41
C THR A 259 -7.57 19.37 49.22
N LEU A 260 -6.50 18.61 49.37
CA LEU A 260 -5.91 17.80 48.29
C LEU A 260 -6.90 16.79 47.71
N ILE A 261 -7.71 16.14 48.54
CA ILE A 261 -8.73 15.20 48.07
C ILE A 261 -9.78 15.93 47.24
N ASN A 262 -10.25 17.11 47.69
CA ASN A 262 -11.20 17.90 46.96
C ASN A 262 -10.64 18.37 45.60
N ASP A 263 -9.38 18.80 45.55
CA ASP A 263 -8.72 19.19 44.29
C ASP A 263 -8.65 18.03 43.30
N ILE A 264 -8.31 16.81 43.75
CA ILE A 264 -8.31 15.59 42.93
C ILE A 264 -9.71 15.29 42.39
N LEU A 265 -10.74 15.38 43.25
CA LEU A 265 -12.13 15.16 42.84
C LEU A 265 -12.64 16.17 41.82
N ASP A 266 -12.24 17.44 41.99
CA ASP A 266 -12.60 18.50 41.04
C ASP A 266 -11.87 18.33 39.71
N MET A 267 -10.59 17.95 39.71
CA MET A 267 -9.87 17.57 38.50
C MET A 267 -10.54 16.41 37.76
N SER A 268 -10.95 15.35 38.48
CA SER A 268 -11.70 14.24 37.91
C SER A 268 -13.07 14.65 37.31
N ARG A 269 -13.73 15.65 37.90
CA ARG A 269 -14.98 16.21 37.38
C ARG A 269 -14.75 17.01 36.10
N ILE A 270 -13.64 17.78 36.05
CA ILE A 270 -13.22 18.55 34.86
C ILE A 270 -12.93 17.59 33.70
N GLU A 271 -12.09 16.56 33.92
CA GLU A 271 -11.77 15.56 32.90
C GLU A 271 -12.99 14.85 32.32
N LYS A 272 -13.98 14.57 33.15
CA LYS A 272 -15.25 13.94 32.73
C LYS A 272 -16.26 14.93 32.13
N GLY A 273 -15.92 16.21 32.00
CA GLY A 273 -16.84 17.25 31.51
C GLY A 273 -18.07 17.44 32.42
N LYS A 274 -17.99 17.05 33.71
CA LYS A 274 -19.10 17.10 34.67
C LYS A 274 -19.06 18.34 35.60
N LEU A 275 -18.09 19.23 35.41
CA LEU A 275 -18.02 20.47 36.19
C LEU A 275 -19.21 21.37 35.81
N LYS A 276 -20.05 21.68 36.80
CA LYS A 276 -21.16 22.64 36.63
C LYS A 276 -20.75 23.97 37.23
N LEU A 277 -20.64 24.99 36.41
CA LEU A 277 -20.39 26.37 36.86
C LEU A 277 -21.70 26.99 37.35
N ALA A 278 -21.75 27.38 38.61
CA ALA A 278 -22.88 28.19 39.14
C ALA A 278 -22.63 29.68 38.82
N ARG A 279 -23.60 30.28 38.14
CA ARG A 279 -23.58 31.74 37.89
C ARG A 279 -24.31 32.46 39.03
N THR A 280 -23.55 32.93 39.99
CA THR A 280 -24.05 33.71 41.09
C THR A 280 -23.35 35.08 41.12
N SER A 281 -24.07 36.14 41.51
CA SER A 281 -23.43 37.44 41.76
C SER A 281 -22.70 37.38 43.10
N PHE A 282 -21.46 37.82 43.13
CA PHE A 282 -20.64 37.88 44.33
C PHE A 282 -19.86 39.17 44.36
N ASN A 283 -19.47 39.58 45.57
CA ASN A 283 -18.63 40.76 45.76
C ASN A 283 -17.16 40.36 45.66
N LEU A 284 -16.50 40.85 44.60
CA LEU A 284 -15.13 40.48 44.29
C LEU A 284 -14.15 40.91 45.41
N SER A 285 -14.37 42.08 46.04
CA SER A 285 -13.50 42.54 47.15
C SER A 285 -13.55 41.60 48.35
N VAL A 286 -14.71 41.03 48.68
CA VAL A 286 -14.87 40.09 49.77
C VAL A 286 -14.20 38.76 49.49
N GLU A 287 -14.19 38.31 48.22
CA GLU A 287 -13.58 37.03 47.85
C GLU A 287 -12.06 37.13 47.67
N ILE A 288 -11.50 38.31 47.40
CA ILE A 288 -10.03 38.52 47.33
C ILE A 288 -9.40 38.58 48.73
N ASP A 289 -10.15 39.12 49.71
CA ASP A 289 -9.67 39.25 51.09
C ASP A 289 -9.86 37.96 51.93
N ARG A 290 -10.32 36.90 51.35
CA ARG A 290 -10.59 35.59 51.94
C ARG A 290 -9.45 34.56 51.70
#